data_3b5b4871c16dc7ebb384c961ae7036d2
#
_entry.id   3b5b4871c16dc7ebb384c961ae7036d2
#
_cell.length_a   1.000
_cell.length_b   1.000
_cell.length_c   1.000
_cell.angle_alpha   90.00
_cell.angle_beta   90.00
_cell.angle_gamma   90.00
#
_symmetry.space_group_name_H-M   'P 1'
#
loop_
_entity.id
_entity.type
_entity.pdbx_description
1 polymer ?
#
loop_
_entity_poly.entity_id
_entity_poly.type
_entity_poly.pdbx_seq_one_letter_code
_entity_poly.pdbx_strand_id
1 'polypeptide(L)'
;TLFRSVNDNRSANVKKLKFYACPICGNIITTFGEGDYNCCGVKLPVLTVEEASSDHQINYDMIEHEFFVHIDHPMTKEHYISFMAYVTADRYTLVKLYPEQDAQCRFMSRGHGFIYAYCNRDGLFKIHV
;
A
#
# COMPACT_ATOMS: atom_id res chain seq x y z
N THR A 1 12.76 26.95 22.38
CA THR A 1 11.55 26.23 22.07
C THR A 1 11.84 24.86 21.48
N LEU A 2 10.95 23.94 21.76
CA LEU A 2 11.07 22.57 21.28
C LEU A 2 10.60 22.42 19.84
N PHE A 3 9.72 23.30 19.39
CA PHE A 3 9.15 23.20 18.05
C PHE A 3 9.63 24.35 17.21
N ARG A 4 10.25 23.97 16.12
CA ARG A 4 10.75 24.94 15.16
C ARG A 4 10.01 24.74 13.87
N SER A 5 9.94 25.80 13.09
CA SER A 5 9.35 25.73 11.76
C SER A 5 10.25 25.03 10.75
N VAL A 6 11.51 24.80 11.11
CA VAL A 6 12.44 24.11 10.21
C VAL A 6 12.12 22.62 10.19
N ASN A 7 11.94 22.11 9.01
CA ASN A 7 11.70 20.68 8.76
C ASN A 7 12.82 20.15 7.88
N ASP A 8 13.62 19.28 8.44
CA ASP A 8 14.77 18.74 7.76
C ASP A 8 14.41 17.74 6.67
N ASN A 9 13.38 16.95 6.86
CA ASN A 9 12.86 15.98 5.89
C ASN A 9 13.85 14.88 5.43
N ARG A 10 15.01 14.79 6.01
CA ARG A 10 16.01 13.84 5.51
C ARG A 10 15.56 12.39 5.61
N SER A 11 14.75 12.06 6.59
CA SER A 11 14.26 10.71 6.78
C SER A 11 12.82 10.52 6.31
N ALA A 12 12.10 11.60 6.06
CA ALA A 12 10.70 11.53 5.66
C ALA A 12 10.57 11.83 4.17
N ASN A 13 10.49 10.79 3.35
CA ASN A 13 10.31 10.94 1.91
C ASN A 13 9.40 9.85 1.36
N VAL A 14 8.87 10.09 0.17
CA VAL A 14 7.84 9.23 -0.42
C VAL A 14 8.36 7.82 -0.68
N LYS A 15 9.62 7.66 -1.03
CA LYS A 15 10.20 6.33 -1.25
C LYS A 15 10.23 5.48 0.01
N LYS A 16 10.15 6.10 1.17
CA LYS A 16 10.12 5.42 2.47
C LYS A 16 8.70 5.25 3.01
N LEU A 17 7.71 5.40 2.15
CA LEU A 17 6.31 5.26 2.54
C LEU A 17 6.08 3.97 3.31
N LYS A 18 5.42 4.09 4.44
CA LYS A 18 5.06 2.97 5.32
C LYS A 18 3.56 2.85 5.38
N PHE A 19 3.10 1.62 5.51
CA PHE A 19 1.69 1.31 5.63
C PHE A 19 1.43 0.63 6.96
N TYR A 20 0.31 0.97 7.58
CA TYR A 20 -0.16 0.36 8.82
C TYR A 20 -1.62 -0.01 8.62
N ALA A 21 -2.04 -1.14 9.17
CA ALA A 21 -3.43 -1.58 9.09
C ALA A 21 -3.92 -1.99 10.47
N CYS A 22 -5.08 -1.49 10.84
CA CYS A 22 -5.69 -1.88 12.12
C CYS A 22 -6.33 -3.26 12.00
N PRO A 23 -5.97 -4.22 12.85
CA PRO A 23 -6.54 -5.56 12.79
C PRO A 23 -8.00 -5.62 13.27
N ILE A 24 -8.48 -4.56 13.89
CA ILE A 24 -9.83 -4.52 14.45
C ILE A 24 -10.82 -3.88 13.49
N CYS A 25 -10.52 -2.67 13.01
CA CYS A 25 -11.46 -1.92 12.15
C CYS A 25 -11.03 -1.86 10.69
N GLY A 26 -9.83 -2.34 10.34
CA GLY A 26 -9.33 -2.30 8.98
C GLY A 26 -8.86 -0.94 8.50
N ASN A 27 -8.72 0.04 9.40
CA ASN A 27 -8.22 1.36 9.04
C ASN A 27 -6.80 1.29 8.48
N ILE A 28 -6.53 2.05 7.44
CA ILE A 28 -5.22 2.09 6.79
C ILE A 28 -4.58 3.45 7.09
N ILE A 29 -3.35 3.43 7.55
CA ILE A 29 -2.57 4.62 7.83
C ILE A 29 -1.32 4.58 6.96
N THR A 30 -1.03 5.69 6.27
CA THR A 30 0.19 5.82 5.48
C THR A 30 1.04 6.94 6.07
N THR A 31 2.35 6.72 6.10
CA THR A 31 3.30 7.70 6.65
C THR A 31 4.57 7.71 5.82
N PHE A 32 5.33 8.80 5.90
CA PHE A 32 6.62 8.90 5.21
C PHE A 32 7.79 8.45 6.09
N GLY A 33 7.49 8.02 7.30
CA GLY A 33 8.50 7.54 8.22
C GLY A 33 7.87 6.74 9.33
N GLU A 34 8.68 6.11 10.15
CA GLU A 34 8.19 5.33 11.27
C GLU A 34 7.78 6.25 12.43
N GLY A 35 6.81 5.79 13.19
CA GLY A 35 6.32 6.48 14.36
C GLY A 35 5.40 5.58 15.17
N ASP A 36 4.81 6.12 16.21
CA ASP A 36 3.89 5.39 17.06
C ASP A 36 2.46 5.74 16.63
N TYR A 37 1.78 4.76 16.07
CA TYR A 37 0.41 4.91 15.58
C TYR A 37 -0.49 3.90 16.26
N ASN A 38 -1.63 4.36 16.75
CA ASN A 38 -2.60 3.54 17.46
C ASN A 38 -3.96 3.67 16.82
N CYS A 39 -4.69 2.57 16.79
CA CYS A 39 -6.06 2.55 16.34
C CYS A 39 -6.81 1.49 17.13
N CYS A 40 -8.04 1.80 17.55
CA CYS A 40 -8.86 0.88 18.36
C CYS A 40 -8.14 0.38 19.61
N GLY A 41 -7.31 1.21 20.23
CA GLY A 41 -6.57 0.84 21.43
C GLY A 41 -5.37 -0.06 21.20
N VAL A 42 -4.99 -0.28 19.96
CA VAL A 42 -3.88 -1.17 19.60
C VAL A 42 -2.77 -0.36 18.94
N LYS A 43 -1.53 -0.58 19.39
CA LYS A 43 -0.38 0.00 18.70
C LYS A 43 -0.15 -0.81 17.42
N LEU A 44 -0.10 -0.11 16.29
CA LEU A 44 0.01 -0.75 14.99
C LEU A 44 1.47 -1.01 14.63
N PRO A 45 1.83 -2.25 14.27
CA PRO A 45 3.14 -2.52 13.69
C PRO A 45 3.16 -2.03 12.25
N VAL A 46 4.35 -1.63 11.79
CA VAL A 46 4.52 -1.30 10.37
C VAL A 46 4.36 -2.58 9.55
N LEU A 47 3.66 -2.47 8.43
CA LEU A 47 3.54 -3.60 7.51
C LEU A 47 4.88 -3.81 6.81
N THR A 48 5.34 -5.05 6.82
CA THR A 48 6.56 -5.45 6.11
C THR A 48 6.17 -6.21 4.84
N VAL A 49 7.00 -6.08 3.81
CA VAL A 49 6.73 -6.75 2.53
C VAL A 49 7.04 -8.23 2.66
N GLU A 50 6.07 -9.07 2.28
CA GLU A 50 6.20 -10.51 2.26
C GLU A 50 6.64 -10.99 0.88
N GLU A 51 7.16 -12.20 0.80
CA GLU A 51 7.44 -12.82 -0.48
C GLU A 51 6.15 -13.21 -1.17
N ALA A 52 6.04 -12.89 -2.46
CA ALA A 52 4.85 -13.22 -3.23
C ALA A 52 4.72 -14.73 -3.43
N SER A 53 3.56 -15.25 -3.08
CA SER A 53 3.16 -16.61 -3.44
C SER A 53 2.39 -16.57 -4.76
N SER A 54 2.03 -17.75 -5.29
CA SER A 54 1.24 -17.81 -6.53
C SER A 54 -0.12 -17.12 -6.38
N ASP A 55 -0.67 -17.08 -5.17
CA ASP A 55 -1.98 -16.46 -4.92
C ASP A 55 -1.89 -14.94 -4.73
N HIS A 56 -0.68 -14.40 -4.64
CA HIS A 56 -0.46 -12.97 -4.40
C HIS A 56 0.44 -12.35 -5.46
N GLN A 57 0.50 -12.97 -6.64
CA GLN A 57 1.28 -12.44 -7.76
C GLN A 57 0.58 -11.20 -8.31
N ILE A 58 1.25 -10.05 -8.19
CA ILE A 58 0.76 -8.81 -8.76
C ILE A 58 1.10 -8.81 -10.25
N ASN A 59 0.06 -8.68 -11.09
CA ASN A 59 0.23 -8.62 -12.53
C ASN A 59 -0.14 -7.23 -13.02
N TYR A 60 0.51 -6.77 -14.06
CA TYR A 60 0.14 -5.49 -14.67
C TYR A 60 0.34 -5.52 -16.17
N ASP A 61 -0.49 -4.73 -16.84
CA ASP A 61 -0.40 -4.47 -18.26
C ASP A 61 -0.33 -2.97 -18.47
N MET A 62 0.49 -2.54 -19.42
CA MET A 62 0.53 -1.13 -19.79
C MET A 62 -0.51 -0.91 -20.91
N ILE A 63 -1.54 -0.15 -20.60
CA ILE A 63 -2.59 0.19 -21.55
C ILE A 63 -2.57 1.70 -21.73
N GLU A 64 -2.12 2.14 -22.91
CA GLU A 64 -1.87 3.55 -23.19
C GLU A 64 -0.87 4.10 -22.18
N HIS A 65 -1.26 5.03 -21.32
CA HIS A 65 -0.38 5.62 -20.32
C HIS A 65 -0.75 5.17 -18.90
N GLU A 66 -1.47 4.05 -18.78
CA GLU A 66 -1.91 3.55 -17.50
C GLU A 66 -1.41 2.15 -17.25
N PHE A 67 -1.05 1.86 -15.98
CA PHE A 67 -0.87 0.50 -15.51
C PHE A 67 -2.22 -0.06 -15.15
N PHE A 68 -2.63 -1.14 -15.80
CA PHE A 68 -3.78 -1.93 -15.36
C PHE A 68 -3.24 -3.04 -14.47
N VAL A 69 -3.52 -2.95 -13.16
CA VAL A 69 -3.00 -3.86 -12.16
C VAL A 69 -4.09 -4.82 -11.73
N HIS A 70 -3.78 -6.09 -11.69
CA HIS A 70 -4.74 -7.11 -11.30
C HIS A 70 -4.06 -8.26 -10.58
N ILE A 71 -4.81 -8.86 -9.67
CA ILE A 71 -4.37 -10.03 -8.91
C ILE A 71 -5.48 -11.06 -8.96
N ASP A 72 -5.11 -12.30 -9.26
CA ASP A 72 -6.04 -13.42 -9.17
C ASP A 72 -6.13 -13.88 -7.73
N HIS A 73 -7.07 -13.31 -7.00
CA HIS A 73 -7.14 -13.45 -5.54
C HIS A 73 -8.60 -13.47 -5.11
N PRO A 74 -8.95 -14.27 -4.08
CA PRO A 74 -10.29 -14.19 -3.51
C PRO A 74 -10.63 -12.78 -3.03
N MET A 75 -11.88 -12.41 -3.18
CA MET A 75 -12.39 -11.11 -2.71
C MET A 75 -13.64 -11.34 -1.86
N THR A 76 -13.49 -12.19 -0.85
CA THR A 76 -14.54 -12.45 0.13
C THR A 76 -14.42 -11.49 1.31
N LYS A 77 -15.46 -11.41 2.13
CA LYS A 77 -15.42 -10.52 3.30
C LYS A 77 -14.32 -10.85 4.28
N GLU A 78 -13.92 -12.12 4.34
CA GLU A 78 -12.91 -12.61 5.26
C GLU A 78 -11.49 -12.57 4.65
N HIS A 79 -11.38 -12.62 3.34
CA HIS A 79 -10.09 -12.72 2.66
C HIS A 79 -10.12 -11.93 1.35
N TYR A 80 -9.48 -10.78 1.33
CA TYR A 80 -9.53 -9.90 0.17
C TYR A 80 -8.31 -8.98 0.10
N ILE A 81 -8.06 -8.43 -1.10
CA ILE A 81 -7.06 -7.39 -1.28
C ILE A 81 -7.69 -6.07 -0.85
N SER A 82 -7.17 -5.48 0.20
CA SER A 82 -7.73 -4.29 0.83
C SER A 82 -7.38 -3.01 0.09
N PHE A 83 -6.15 -2.92 -0.44
CA PHE A 83 -5.74 -1.75 -1.21
C PHE A 83 -4.61 -2.11 -2.16
N MET A 84 -4.42 -1.25 -3.15
CA MET A 84 -3.25 -1.23 -4.00
C MET A 84 -2.70 0.19 -4.01
N ALA A 85 -1.38 0.34 -4.12
CA ALA A 85 -0.73 1.64 -4.14
C ALA A 85 0.40 1.67 -5.13
N TYR A 86 0.52 2.78 -5.85
CA TYR A 86 1.62 3.02 -6.78
C TYR A 86 2.46 4.16 -6.22
N VAL A 87 3.74 3.88 -5.97
CA VAL A 87 4.66 4.79 -5.29
C VAL A 87 5.83 5.12 -6.20
N THR A 88 6.05 6.40 -6.44
CA THR A 88 7.18 6.91 -7.22
C THR A 88 8.06 7.81 -6.34
N ALA A 89 8.98 8.52 -6.96
CA ALA A 89 9.95 9.35 -6.22
C ALA A 89 9.30 10.49 -5.42
N ASP A 90 8.21 11.06 -5.93
CA ASP A 90 7.63 12.29 -5.38
C ASP A 90 6.14 12.18 -5.04
N ARG A 91 5.51 11.04 -5.30
CA ARG A 91 4.06 10.91 -5.08
C ARG A 91 3.63 9.46 -4.95
N TYR A 92 2.46 9.26 -4.40
CA TYR A 92 1.85 7.94 -4.39
C TYR A 92 0.34 8.09 -4.57
N THR A 93 -0.26 7.03 -5.11
CA THR A 93 -1.70 6.91 -5.27
C THR A 93 -2.15 5.62 -4.61
N LEU A 94 -3.14 5.70 -3.75
CA LEU A 94 -3.69 4.53 -3.08
C LEU A 94 -5.14 4.34 -3.50
N VAL A 95 -5.47 3.13 -3.94
CA VAL A 95 -6.83 2.75 -4.30
C VAL A 95 -7.33 1.74 -3.28
N LYS A 96 -8.40 2.08 -2.57
CA LYS A 96 -9.02 1.17 -1.61
C LYS A 96 -9.94 0.22 -2.34
N LEU A 97 -9.77 -1.07 -2.09
CA LEU A 97 -10.63 -2.11 -2.64
C LEU A 97 -11.53 -2.68 -1.55
N TYR A 98 -12.59 -3.32 -1.97
CA TYR A 98 -13.59 -3.87 -1.06
C TYR A 98 -13.94 -5.29 -1.44
N PRO A 99 -14.45 -6.10 -0.49
CA PRO A 99 -14.91 -7.45 -0.82
C PRO A 99 -15.98 -7.46 -1.92
N GLU A 100 -16.04 -8.57 -2.63
CA GLU A 100 -17.04 -8.82 -3.65
C GLU A 100 -16.91 -7.94 -4.90
N GLN A 101 -15.69 -7.42 -5.14
CA GLN A 101 -15.33 -6.77 -6.39
C GLN A 101 -14.02 -7.39 -6.90
N ASP A 102 -13.67 -7.16 -8.14
CA ASP A 102 -12.43 -7.68 -8.69
C ASP A 102 -11.22 -6.99 -8.07
N ALA A 103 -10.15 -7.77 -7.84
CA ALA A 103 -8.90 -7.24 -7.31
C ALA A 103 -8.10 -6.59 -8.45
N GLN A 104 -8.52 -5.42 -8.87
CA GLN A 104 -7.91 -4.69 -9.98
C GLN A 104 -8.09 -3.21 -9.84
N CYS A 105 -7.16 -2.45 -10.41
CA CYS A 105 -7.26 -1.00 -10.49
C CYS A 105 -6.33 -0.48 -11.58
N ARG A 106 -6.43 0.83 -11.87
CA ARG A 106 -5.59 1.50 -12.84
C ARG A 106 -4.82 2.63 -12.18
N PHE A 107 -3.57 2.79 -12.57
CA PHE A 107 -2.75 3.92 -12.15
C PHE A 107 -2.19 4.61 -13.39
N MET A 108 -2.23 5.93 -13.42
CA MET A 108 -1.55 6.67 -14.47
C MET A 108 -0.04 6.49 -14.30
N SER A 109 0.65 6.07 -15.35
CA SER A 109 2.09 5.86 -15.28
C SER A 109 2.82 7.19 -15.07
N ARG A 110 3.74 7.18 -14.10
CA ARG A 110 4.60 8.31 -13.77
C ARG A 110 6.07 7.89 -13.76
N GLY A 111 6.39 6.81 -14.47
CA GLY A 111 7.74 6.28 -14.53
C GLY A 111 7.96 5.13 -13.54
N HIS A 112 9.21 4.87 -13.24
CA HIS A 112 9.59 3.76 -12.37
C HIS A 112 9.09 3.95 -10.95
N GLY A 113 8.73 2.86 -10.31
CA GLY A 113 8.27 2.87 -8.95
C GLY A 113 7.90 1.49 -8.48
N PHE A 114 7.12 1.43 -7.41
CA PHE A 114 6.65 0.18 -6.82
C PHE A 114 5.14 0.17 -6.82
N ILE A 115 4.57 -1.00 -7.09
CA ILE A 115 3.15 -1.25 -6.89
C ILE A 115 3.02 -2.19 -5.71
N TYR A 116 2.25 -1.77 -4.72
CA TYR A 116 1.97 -2.54 -3.51
C TYR A 116 0.55 -3.07 -3.55
N ALA A 117 0.35 -4.23 -2.93
CA ALA A 117 -0.97 -4.78 -2.70
C ALA A 117 -1.01 -5.38 -1.30
N TYR A 118 -2.08 -5.10 -0.57
CA TYR A 118 -2.23 -5.59 0.79
C TYR A 118 -3.40 -6.56 0.89
N CYS A 119 -3.08 -7.80 1.24
CA CYS A 119 -4.06 -8.83 1.59
C CYS A 119 -4.32 -8.76 3.09
N ASN A 120 -5.59 -8.71 3.48
CA ASN A 120 -5.94 -8.56 4.89
C ASN A 120 -5.51 -9.75 5.77
N ARG A 121 -5.17 -10.89 5.18
CA ARG A 121 -4.73 -12.08 5.90
C ARG A 121 -3.24 -12.38 5.74
N ASP A 122 -2.70 -12.16 4.53
CA ASP A 122 -1.37 -12.65 4.20
C ASP A 122 -0.32 -11.55 4.11
N GLY A 123 -0.73 -10.29 4.22
CA GLY A 123 0.20 -9.19 4.35
C GLY A 123 0.39 -8.35 3.09
N LEU A 124 1.51 -7.64 3.06
CA LEU A 124 1.82 -6.66 2.03
C LEU A 124 2.78 -7.26 1.01
N PHE A 125 2.48 -7.06 -0.27
CA PHE A 125 3.31 -7.53 -1.38
C PHE A 125 3.65 -6.36 -2.28
N LYS A 126 4.77 -6.44 -3.00
CA LYS A 126 5.14 -5.38 -3.95
C LYS A 126 5.83 -5.94 -5.18
N ILE A 127 5.73 -5.18 -6.26
CA ILE A 127 6.54 -5.39 -7.46
C ILE A 127 7.19 -4.08 -7.87
N HIS A 128 8.25 -4.16 -8.63
CA HIS A 128 8.92 -3.01 -9.23
C HIS A 128 8.42 -2.84 -10.67
N VAL A 129 8.06 -1.62 -11.04
CA VAL A 129 7.61 -1.29 -12.39
C VAL A 129 8.45 -0.22 -13.06
#